data_e59bc47487b78c2ac478ae062873695c
#
_entry.id   e59bc47487b78c2ac478ae062873695c
#
_cell.length_a   1.000
_cell.length_b   1.000
_cell.length_c   1.000
_cell.angle_alpha   90.00
_cell.angle_beta   90.00
_cell.angle_gamma   90.00
#
_symmetry.space_group_name_H-M   'P 1'
#
loop_
_entity.id
_entity.type
_entity.pdbx_description
1 polymer ?
#
loop_
_entity_poly.entity_id
_entity_poly.type
_entity_poly.pdbx_seq_one_letter_code
_entity_poly.pdbx_strand_id
1 'polypeptide(L)'
;MPNPYEYQQLHDQKLAESICVAAIVSVTAFDPAGMTVNVQPLSKSLSNGKYESQPPILGVPVAVTRCGGFIFRPWYKPGDVGVVVYLDHDIDGALAGGTESVPATRRNHSASDAVFIGGIVSGKFTAKGLPDDAIALAKEDGSVYVAVTESDVKIKGDLEVDGKITATGDVFAEKTISGAHHTHGGGPQPS
;
A
#
# COMPACT_ATOMS: atom_id res chain seq x y z
N MET A 1 29.13 -38.63 -17.54
CA MET A 1 27.65 -38.36 -17.41
C MET A 1 27.35 -38.36 -15.93
N PRO A 2 26.56 -37.38 -15.42
CA PRO A 2 26.14 -37.44 -14.03
C PRO A 2 25.33 -38.71 -13.79
N ASN A 3 25.46 -39.29 -12.59
CA ASN A 3 24.69 -40.47 -12.26
C ASN A 3 23.19 -40.11 -12.12
N PRO A 4 22.25 -41.06 -12.18
CA PRO A 4 20.82 -40.76 -12.10
C PRO A 4 20.42 -39.99 -10.85
N TYR A 5 21.11 -40.20 -9.72
CA TYR A 5 20.86 -39.50 -8.46
C TYR A 5 21.26 -38.01 -8.52
N GLU A 6 22.45 -37.73 -9.08
CA GLU A 6 22.91 -36.34 -9.30
C GLU A 6 22.03 -35.61 -10.30
N TYR A 7 21.54 -36.28 -11.34
CA TYR A 7 20.58 -35.70 -12.28
C TYR A 7 19.26 -35.33 -11.61
N GLN A 8 18.75 -36.22 -10.75
CA GLN A 8 17.50 -35.94 -10.01
C GLN A 8 17.67 -34.80 -9.04
N GLN A 9 18.76 -34.72 -8.28
CA GLN A 9 19.06 -33.61 -7.40
C GLN A 9 19.13 -32.27 -8.15
N LEU A 10 19.81 -32.24 -9.29
CA LEU A 10 19.91 -31.04 -10.13
C LEU A 10 18.54 -30.62 -10.70
N HIS A 11 17.71 -31.60 -11.06
CA HIS A 11 16.34 -31.32 -11.53
C HIS A 11 15.47 -30.77 -10.42
N ASP A 12 15.49 -31.38 -9.24
CA ASP A 12 14.71 -30.93 -8.08
C ASP A 12 15.14 -29.54 -7.60
N GLN A 13 16.44 -29.26 -7.61
CA GLN A 13 16.97 -27.94 -7.31
C GLN A 13 16.49 -26.90 -8.33
N LYS A 14 16.56 -27.17 -9.63
CA LYS A 14 16.07 -26.27 -10.67
C LYS A 14 14.56 -26.06 -10.57
N LEU A 15 13.80 -27.08 -10.21
CA LEU A 15 12.37 -26.98 -10.00
C LEU A 15 12.08 -26.04 -8.81
N ALA A 16 12.77 -26.22 -7.68
CA ALA A 16 12.64 -25.35 -6.52
C ALA A 16 13.01 -23.89 -6.83
N GLU A 17 14.10 -23.68 -7.57
CA GLU A 17 14.55 -22.35 -8.01
C GLU A 17 13.58 -21.68 -9.00
N SER A 18 12.76 -22.46 -9.71
CA SER A 18 11.77 -21.93 -10.67
C SER A 18 10.46 -21.46 -10.01
N ILE A 19 10.22 -21.81 -8.75
CA ILE A 19 9.00 -21.43 -8.05
C ILE A 19 9.13 -19.97 -7.60
N CYS A 20 8.35 -19.11 -8.22
CA CYS A 20 8.24 -17.70 -7.82
C CYS A 20 7.18 -17.57 -6.73
N VAL A 21 7.55 -17.12 -5.53
CA VAL A 21 6.62 -16.89 -4.41
C VAL A 21 6.36 -15.41 -4.21
N ALA A 22 7.42 -14.62 -4.17
CA ALA A 22 7.35 -13.18 -3.98
C ALA A 22 8.58 -12.48 -4.56
N ALA A 23 8.44 -11.20 -4.91
CA ALA A 23 9.56 -10.38 -5.33
C ALA A 23 9.43 -8.96 -4.77
N ILE A 24 10.56 -8.37 -4.39
CA ILE A 24 10.60 -6.94 -4.09
C ILE A 24 10.59 -6.16 -5.39
N VAL A 25 9.76 -5.14 -5.46
CA VAL A 25 9.50 -4.39 -6.70
C VAL A 25 9.44 -2.89 -6.43
N SER A 26 9.69 -2.11 -7.49
CA SER A 26 9.45 -0.66 -7.50
C SER A 26 8.28 -0.35 -8.42
N VAL A 27 7.39 0.53 -7.97
CA VAL A 27 6.28 1.05 -8.76
C VAL A 27 6.82 1.90 -9.92
N THR A 28 6.33 1.66 -11.12
CA THR A 28 6.64 2.46 -12.32
C THR A 28 5.45 3.30 -12.77
N ALA A 29 4.22 2.83 -12.52
CA ALA A 29 2.99 3.56 -12.74
C ALA A 29 1.90 3.08 -11.77
N PHE A 30 0.93 3.94 -11.46
CA PHE A 30 -0.22 3.62 -10.62
C PHE A 30 -1.50 4.14 -11.28
N ASP A 31 -2.50 3.28 -11.37
CA ASP A 31 -3.87 3.64 -11.73
C ASP A 31 -4.73 3.73 -10.47
N PRO A 32 -5.09 4.94 -10.01
CA PRO A 32 -5.88 5.12 -8.81
C PRO A 32 -7.37 4.73 -8.98
N ALA A 33 -7.87 4.62 -10.20
CA ALA A 33 -9.25 4.24 -10.46
C ALA A 33 -9.41 2.72 -10.43
N GLY A 34 -8.52 2.00 -11.10
CA GLY A 34 -8.47 0.55 -11.12
C GLY A 34 -7.78 -0.07 -9.92
N MET A 35 -7.10 0.73 -9.07
CA MET A 35 -6.25 0.25 -7.99
C MET A 35 -5.25 -0.80 -8.45
N THR A 36 -4.55 -0.50 -9.56
CA THR A 36 -3.50 -1.35 -10.12
C THR A 36 -2.18 -0.60 -10.26
N VAL A 37 -1.09 -1.35 -10.21
CA VAL A 37 0.27 -0.81 -10.42
C VAL A 37 0.97 -1.54 -11.55
N ASN A 38 1.86 -0.82 -12.24
CA ASN A 38 2.92 -1.42 -13.02
C ASN A 38 4.17 -1.42 -12.15
N VAL A 39 4.89 -2.53 -12.11
CA VAL A 39 6.05 -2.67 -11.24
C VAL A 39 7.25 -3.26 -11.96
N GLN A 40 8.45 -2.87 -11.51
CA GLN A 40 9.73 -3.42 -11.94
C GLN A 40 10.33 -4.25 -10.81
N PRO A 41 10.58 -5.56 -11.00
CA PRO A 41 11.35 -6.35 -10.05
C PRO A 41 12.75 -5.75 -9.82
N LEU A 42 13.14 -5.66 -8.54
CA LEU A 42 14.44 -5.08 -8.16
C LEU A 42 15.57 -6.11 -8.13
N SER A 43 15.23 -7.38 -8.02
CA SER A 43 16.19 -8.49 -8.15
C SER A 43 16.42 -8.82 -9.61
N LYS A 44 17.68 -8.95 -10.01
CA LYS A 44 18.04 -9.43 -11.35
C LYS A 44 17.99 -10.96 -11.39
N SER A 45 17.59 -11.50 -12.51
CA SER A 45 17.68 -12.96 -12.78
C SER A 45 19.03 -13.32 -13.40
N LEU A 46 19.53 -14.52 -13.08
CA LEU A 46 20.73 -15.06 -13.71
C LEU A 46 20.32 -15.81 -14.99
N SER A 47 20.73 -15.31 -16.15
CA SER A 47 20.50 -15.94 -17.44
C SER A 47 21.83 -16.08 -18.17
N ASN A 48 22.16 -17.30 -18.61
CA ASN A 48 23.40 -17.58 -19.34
C ASN A 48 24.69 -17.05 -18.67
N GLY A 49 24.74 -17.12 -17.31
CA GLY A 49 25.88 -16.65 -16.54
C GLY A 49 25.96 -15.12 -16.38
N LYS A 50 24.93 -14.37 -16.78
CA LYS A 50 24.84 -12.92 -16.62
C LYS A 50 23.58 -12.53 -15.84
N TYR A 51 23.70 -11.50 -15.01
CA TYR A 51 22.55 -10.91 -14.31
C TYR A 51 21.83 -9.92 -15.22
N GLU A 52 20.59 -10.24 -15.55
CA GLU A 52 19.73 -9.44 -16.42
C GLU A 52 18.52 -8.90 -15.64
N SER A 53 18.05 -7.74 -16.03
CA SER A 53 16.82 -7.18 -15.46
C SER A 53 15.63 -8.03 -15.87
N GLN A 54 14.76 -8.33 -14.91
CA GLN A 54 13.51 -9.01 -15.18
C GLN A 54 12.54 -8.09 -15.92
N PRO A 55 11.61 -8.63 -16.73
CA PRO A 55 10.59 -7.83 -17.37
C PRO A 55 9.68 -7.15 -16.33
N PRO A 56 9.11 -5.98 -16.64
CA PRO A 56 8.12 -5.34 -15.80
C PRO A 56 6.84 -6.18 -15.74
N ILE A 57 6.13 -6.11 -14.61
CA ILE A 57 4.82 -6.73 -14.42
C ILE A 57 3.78 -5.60 -14.47
N LEU A 58 2.78 -5.74 -15.35
CA LEU A 58 1.81 -4.70 -15.64
C LEU A 58 0.44 -5.03 -15.08
N GLY A 59 -0.30 -3.99 -14.66
CA GLY A 59 -1.70 -4.12 -14.23
C GLY A 59 -1.90 -4.94 -12.96
N VAL A 60 -0.90 -4.97 -12.07
CA VAL A 60 -0.94 -5.77 -10.83
C VAL A 60 -1.95 -5.17 -9.86
N PRO A 61 -2.96 -5.92 -9.38
CA PRO A 61 -3.90 -5.45 -8.38
C PRO A 61 -3.19 -5.08 -7.08
N VAL A 62 -3.62 -3.98 -6.46
CA VAL A 62 -3.09 -3.53 -5.17
C VAL A 62 -3.91 -4.13 -4.03
N ALA A 63 -3.24 -4.81 -3.10
CA ALA A 63 -3.86 -5.21 -1.85
C ALA A 63 -4.15 -3.96 -0.99
N VAL A 64 -5.42 -3.75 -0.68
CA VAL A 64 -5.87 -2.64 0.17
C VAL A 64 -6.63 -3.15 1.37
N THR A 65 -6.57 -2.42 2.49
CA THR A 65 -7.43 -2.71 3.63
C THR A 65 -8.85 -2.26 3.31
N ARG A 66 -9.74 -3.23 3.12
CA ARG A 66 -11.15 -2.98 2.80
C ARG A 66 -12.04 -3.89 3.64
N CYS A 67 -12.99 -3.30 4.34
CA CYS A 67 -13.96 -4.03 5.16
C CYS A 67 -15.23 -3.21 5.38
N GLY A 68 -16.40 -3.89 5.41
CA GLY A 68 -17.69 -3.28 5.79
C GLY A 68 -18.07 -2.02 5.00
N GLY A 69 -17.65 -1.90 3.74
CA GLY A 69 -17.90 -0.71 2.93
C GLY A 69 -16.86 0.42 3.11
N PHE A 70 -15.89 0.25 3.99
CA PHE A 70 -14.79 1.20 4.18
C PHE A 70 -13.54 0.73 3.45
N ILE A 71 -12.70 1.67 3.04
CA ILE A 71 -11.44 1.42 2.36
C ILE A 71 -10.37 2.36 2.88
N PHE A 72 -9.19 1.81 3.21
CA PHE A 72 -7.96 2.58 3.32
C PHE A 72 -7.30 2.58 1.94
N ARG A 73 -7.43 3.71 1.22
CA ARG A 73 -6.95 3.86 -0.15
C ARG A 73 -5.55 4.47 -0.18
N PRO A 74 -4.52 3.69 -0.47
CA PRO A 74 -3.18 4.23 -0.65
C PRO A 74 -3.08 5.01 -1.97
N TRP A 75 -2.03 5.83 -2.07
CA TRP A 75 -1.63 6.50 -3.29
C TRP A 75 -0.15 6.27 -3.55
N TYR A 76 0.18 5.57 -4.62
CA TYR A 76 1.54 5.22 -4.98
C TYR A 76 2.10 6.14 -6.04
N LYS A 77 3.41 6.37 -5.98
CA LYS A 77 4.20 7.12 -6.96
C LYS A 77 5.25 6.22 -7.60
N PRO A 78 5.72 6.55 -8.81
CA PRO A 78 6.91 5.92 -9.36
C PRO A 78 8.09 6.03 -8.38
N GLY A 79 8.75 4.89 -8.13
CA GLY A 79 9.83 4.78 -7.16
C GLY A 79 9.42 4.21 -5.80
N ASP A 80 8.13 4.16 -5.46
CA ASP A 80 7.67 3.49 -4.24
C ASP A 80 7.99 2.00 -4.30
N VAL A 81 8.37 1.44 -3.14
CA VAL A 81 8.79 0.04 -3.05
C VAL A 81 7.73 -0.79 -2.34
N GLY A 82 7.55 -1.99 -2.82
CA GLY A 82 6.65 -2.99 -2.24
C GLY A 82 7.07 -4.39 -2.60
N VAL A 83 6.18 -5.32 -2.33
CA VAL A 83 6.31 -6.73 -2.69
C VAL A 83 5.18 -7.12 -3.61
N VAL A 84 5.48 -7.90 -4.64
CA VAL A 84 4.47 -8.71 -5.32
C VAL A 84 4.50 -10.12 -4.74
N VAL A 85 3.32 -10.67 -4.50
CA VAL A 85 3.11 -12.06 -4.12
C VAL A 85 2.46 -12.74 -5.32
N TYR A 86 3.05 -13.86 -5.77
CA TYR A 86 2.52 -14.65 -6.88
C TYR A 86 1.59 -15.71 -6.29
N LEU A 87 0.33 -15.69 -6.72
CA LEU A 87 -0.68 -16.61 -6.21
C LEU A 87 -0.57 -17.98 -6.86
N ASP A 88 -1.03 -18.99 -6.14
CA ASP A 88 -0.86 -20.40 -6.53
C ASP A 88 -1.57 -20.75 -7.85
N HIS A 89 -2.65 -20.04 -8.16
CA HIS A 89 -3.50 -20.33 -9.31
C HIS A 89 -3.89 -19.05 -10.06
N ASP A 90 -4.42 -19.23 -11.26
CA ASP A 90 -5.06 -18.20 -12.07
C ASP A 90 -6.20 -17.53 -11.29
N ILE A 91 -6.09 -16.21 -11.11
CA ILE A 91 -7.00 -15.39 -10.29
C ILE A 91 -8.00 -14.59 -11.12
N ASP A 92 -7.92 -14.61 -12.44
CA ASP A 92 -8.70 -13.72 -13.31
C ASP A 92 -10.20 -13.82 -13.04
N GLY A 93 -10.73 -15.05 -12.97
CA GLY A 93 -12.15 -15.28 -12.69
C GLY A 93 -12.58 -14.86 -11.29
N ALA A 94 -11.76 -15.13 -10.28
CA ALA A 94 -12.04 -14.78 -8.89
C ALA A 94 -12.02 -13.25 -8.68
N LEU A 95 -11.07 -12.55 -9.30
CA LEU A 95 -10.99 -11.09 -9.23
C LEU A 95 -12.16 -10.42 -9.97
N ALA A 96 -12.53 -10.93 -11.14
CA ALA A 96 -13.63 -10.36 -11.92
C ALA A 96 -14.99 -10.52 -11.22
N GLY A 97 -15.22 -11.67 -10.57
CA GLY A 97 -16.52 -11.99 -9.95
C GLY A 97 -16.58 -11.73 -8.45
N GLY A 98 -15.46 -11.69 -7.74
CA GLY A 98 -15.40 -11.63 -6.28
C GLY A 98 -16.00 -12.88 -5.60
N THR A 99 -16.11 -13.98 -6.33
CA THR A 99 -16.70 -15.24 -5.89
C THR A 99 -15.81 -16.41 -6.30
N GLU A 100 -16.10 -17.59 -5.75
CA GLU A 100 -15.45 -18.83 -6.17
C GLU A 100 -15.58 -19.04 -7.68
N SER A 101 -14.46 -19.35 -8.35
CA SER A 101 -14.39 -19.59 -9.79
C SER A 101 -13.42 -20.72 -10.13
N VAL A 102 -13.65 -21.37 -11.25
CA VAL A 102 -12.71 -22.36 -11.78
C VAL A 102 -11.60 -21.60 -12.49
N PRO A 103 -10.29 -21.89 -12.20
CA PRO A 103 -9.19 -21.28 -12.92
C PRO A 103 -9.28 -21.54 -14.44
N ALA A 104 -9.16 -20.49 -15.24
CA ALA A 104 -9.22 -20.60 -16.70
C ALA A 104 -7.97 -21.26 -17.31
N THR A 105 -6.86 -21.18 -16.60
CA THR A 105 -5.57 -21.74 -17.00
C THR A 105 -4.95 -22.59 -15.88
N ARG A 106 -3.88 -23.32 -16.21
CA ARG A 106 -3.08 -24.10 -15.23
C ARG A 106 -1.84 -23.33 -14.77
N ARG A 107 -1.86 -22.00 -14.84
CA ARG A 107 -0.75 -21.18 -14.32
C ARG A 107 -0.59 -21.39 -12.83
N ASN A 108 0.65 -21.49 -12.38
CA ASN A 108 1.01 -21.56 -10.96
C ASN A 108 2.13 -20.57 -10.73
N HIS A 109 2.05 -19.78 -9.67
CA HIS A 109 3.05 -18.77 -9.29
C HIS A 109 3.47 -17.86 -10.46
N SER A 110 2.50 -17.48 -11.27
CA SER A 110 2.73 -16.68 -12.48
C SER A 110 2.80 -15.20 -12.15
N ALA A 111 3.63 -14.46 -12.87
CA ALA A 111 3.64 -12.99 -12.81
C ALA A 111 2.29 -12.36 -13.18
N SER A 112 1.47 -13.06 -13.98
CA SER A 112 0.11 -12.62 -14.31
C SER A 112 -0.87 -12.75 -13.15
N ASP A 113 -0.55 -13.55 -12.14
CA ASP A 113 -1.37 -13.82 -10.97
C ASP A 113 -0.74 -13.19 -9.72
N ALA A 114 -0.10 -12.04 -9.88
CA ALA A 114 0.55 -11.30 -8.82
C ALA A 114 -0.41 -10.32 -8.14
N VAL A 115 -0.20 -10.10 -6.83
CA VAL A 115 -0.85 -9.05 -6.04
C VAL A 115 0.23 -8.18 -5.41
N PHE A 116 0.09 -6.86 -5.51
CA PHE A 116 1.04 -5.91 -4.95
C PHE A 116 0.66 -5.52 -3.52
N ILE A 117 1.64 -5.62 -2.62
CA ILE A 117 1.56 -5.14 -1.24
C ILE A 117 2.61 -4.03 -1.09
N GLY A 118 2.14 -2.80 -0.94
CA GLY A 118 3.02 -1.64 -0.83
C GLY A 118 3.53 -1.39 0.58
N GLY A 119 4.38 -0.37 0.69
CA GLY A 119 4.83 0.15 1.97
C GLY A 119 6.11 -0.47 2.53
N ILE A 120 6.97 -1.05 1.71
CA ILE A 120 8.33 -1.38 2.13
C ILE A 120 9.16 -0.11 2.15
N VAL A 121 9.61 0.21 3.34
CA VAL A 121 10.49 1.34 3.57
C VAL A 121 11.91 0.98 3.13
N SER A 122 12.43 1.68 2.12
CA SER A 122 13.82 1.51 1.69
C SER A 122 14.78 2.13 2.72
N GLY A 123 16.06 1.72 2.73
CA GLY A 123 17.07 2.25 3.65
C GLY A 123 17.36 3.75 3.53
N LYS A 124 16.72 4.44 2.59
CA LYS A 124 16.76 5.91 2.44
C LYS A 124 15.62 6.63 3.14
N PHE A 125 14.64 5.90 3.65
CA PHE A 125 13.52 6.49 4.36
C PHE A 125 13.92 6.91 5.76
N THR A 126 13.47 8.09 6.15
CA THR A 126 13.55 8.58 7.52
C THR A 126 12.26 9.32 7.81
N ALA A 127 11.42 8.77 8.68
CA ALA A 127 10.27 9.49 9.21
C ALA A 127 10.78 10.66 10.05
N LYS A 128 10.39 11.87 9.70
CA LYS A 128 10.79 13.08 10.42
C LYS A 128 9.55 13.84 10.89
N GLY A 129 9.65 14.43 12.10
CA GLY A 129 8.59 15.33 12.60
C GLY A 129 7.27 14.66 12.94
N LEU A 130 7.25 13.34 13.08
CA LEU A 130 6.14 12.58 13.63
C LEU A 130 6.36 12.30 15.12
N PRO A 131 5.31 12.19 15.94
CA PRO A 131 5.43 11.67 17.29
C PRO A 131 5.96 10.23 17.29
N ASP A 132 6.93 9.92 18.13
CA ASP A 132 7.59 8.61 18.18
C ASP A 132 6.67 7.51 18.77
N ASP A 133 5.71 7.90 19.59
CA ASP A 133 4.80 7.04 20.35
C ASP A 133 3.34 7.15 19.86
N ALA A 134 3.14 7.23 18.54
CA ALA A 134 1.81 7.43 17.94
C ALA A 134 1.58 6.57 16.70
N ILE A 135 0.31 6.22 16.48
CA ILE A 135 -0.15 5.75 15.17
C ILE A 135 -0.50 6.98 14.33
N ALA A 136 0.08 7.12 13.16
CA ALA A 136 -0.12 8.31 12.33
C ALA A 136 -0.45 8.01 10.87
N LEU A 137 -1.35 8.81 10.30
CA LEU A 137 -1.49 9.02 8.85
C LEU A 137 -0.77 10.33 8.55
N ALA A 138 0.31 10.27 7.80
CA ALA A 138 1.19 11.42 7.68
C ALA A 138 1.84 11.53 6.30
N LYS A 139 2.18 12.74 5.93
CA LYS A 139 3.16 12.97 4.88
C LYS A 139 4.56 12.61 5.41
N GLU A 140 5.42 12.03 4.59
CA GLU A 140 6.76 11.53 4.98
C GLU A 140 7.64 12.58 5.66
N ASP A 141 7.48 13.86 5.28
CA ASP A 141 8.22 14.97 5.86
C ASP A 141 7.63 15.49 7.19
N GLY A 142 6.54 14.89 7.67
CA GLY A 142 5.85 15.30 8.89
C GLY A 142 5.21 16.69 8.83
N SER A 143 5.04 17.25 7.63
CA SER A 143 4.41 18.58 7.47
C SER A 143 2.91 18.56 7.71
N VAL A 144 2.25 17.44 7.39
CA VAL A 144 0.81 17.19 7.60
C VAL A 144 0.61 15.81 8.18
N TYR A 145 -0.16 15.68 9.25
CA TYR A 145 -0.51 14.39 9.82
C TYR A 145 -1.79 14.43 10.68
N VAL A 146 -2.38 13.25 10.84
CA VAL A 146 -3.31 12.92 11.91
C VAL A 146 -2.68 11.80 12.71
N ALA A 147 -2.43 12.04 14.00
CA ALA A 147 -1.76 11.08 14.88
C ALA A 147 -2.61 10.82 16.13
N VAL A 148 -2.69 9.55 16.53
CA VAL A 148 -3.31 9.10 17.79
C VAL A 148 -2.16 8.72 18.73
N THR A 149 -2.05 9.46 19.83
CA THR A 149 -1.12 9.21 20.93
C THR A 149 -1.83 8.46 22.07
N GLU A 150 -1.17 8.21 23.19
CA GLU A 150 -1.81 7.60 24.36
C GLU A 150 -2.92 8.46 24.97
N SER A 151 -2.86 9.79 24.80
CA SER A 151 -3.80 10.72 25.46
C SER A 151 -4.62 11.58 24.48
N ASP A 152 -4.12 11.79 23.26
CA ASP A 152 -4.66 12.81 22.37
C ASP A 152 -4.78 12.32 20.92
N VAL A 153 -5.62 13.03 20.15
CA VAL A 153 -5.57 13.02 18.68
C VAL A 153 -4.97 14.36 18.23
N LYS A 154 -3.82 14.31 17.57
CA LYS A 154 -3.12 15.47 17.05
C LYS A 154 -3.33 15.59 15.55
N ILE A 155 -3.77 16.77 15.10
CA ILE A 155 -3.89 17.12 13.69
C ILE A 155 -2.91 18.26 13.43
N LYS A 156 -2.00 18.06 12.47
CA LYS A 156 -1.09 19.11 11.99
C LYS A 156 -1.41 19.42 10.54
N GLY A 157 -1.61 20.68 10.24
CA GLY A 157 -2.10 21.20 8.97
C GLY A 157 -3.49 21.82 9.11
N ASP A 158 -4.02 22.32 8.01
CA ASP A 158 -5.38 22.86 7.97
C ASP A 158 -6.40 21.71 7.97
N LEU A 159 -7.51 21.90 8.69
CA LEU A 159 -8.64 20.98 8.74
C LEU A 159 -9.84 21.61 8.05
N GLU A 160 -10.25 21.06 6.92
CA GLU A 160 -11.51 21.40 6.25
C GLU A 160 -12.56 20.36 6.62
N VAL A 161 -13.71 20.83 7.09
CA VAL A 161 -14.85 19.98 7.48
C VAL A 161 -16.07 20.40 6.71
N ASP A 162 -16.51 19.55 5.79
CA ASP A 162 -17.83 19.68 5.14
C ASP A 162 -18.87 18.96 5.98
N GLY A 163 -19.42 19.68 6.95
CA GLY A 163 -20.37 19.14 7.91
C GLY A 163 -20.35 19.85 9.26
N LYS A 164 -20.92 19.19 10.26
CA LYS A 164 -21.04 19.70 11.61
C LYS A 164 -19.93 19.19 12.52
N ILE A 165 -19.34 20.11 13.29
CA ILE A 165 -18.45 19.77 14.41
C ILE A 165 -19.25 19.88 15.71
N THR A 166 -19.21 18.85 16.56
CA THR A 166 -19.84 18.87 17.89
C THR A 166 -18.77 18.53 18.92
N ALA A 167 -18.61 19.40 19.90
CA ALA A 167 -17.76 19.18 21.07
C ALA A 167 -18.65 19.10 22.33
N THR A 168 -18.34 18.17 23.24
CA THR A 168 -19.02 18.05 24.55
C THR A 168 -18.36 18.91 25.63
N GLY A 169 -17.15 19.40 25.39
CA GLY A 169 -16.40 20.32 26.23
C GLY A 169 -16.13 21.64 25.51
N ASP A 170 -15.27 22.43 26.10
CA ASP A 170 -14.89 23.73 25.54
C ASP A 170 -14.00 23.57 24.30
N VAL A 171 -14.18 24.49 23.34
CA VAL A 171 -13.30 24.61 22.17
C VAL A 171 -12.37 25.81 22.39
N PHE A 172 -11.08 25.52 22.53
CA PHE A 172 -10.07 26.56 22.72
C PHE A 172 -9.40 26.91 21.39
N ALA A 173 -9.24 28.19 21.10
CA ALA A 173 -8.39 28.69 20.04
C ALA A 173 -7.40 29.70 20.62
N GLU A 174 -6.11 29.53 20.29
CA GLU A 174 -5.05 30.47 20.74
C GLU A 174 -5.18 31.88 20.15
N LYS A 175 -5.97 32.03 19.08
CA LYS A 175 -6.24 33.29 18.39
C LYS A 175 -7.75 33.47 18.23
N THR A 176 -8.17 34.06 17.16
CA THR A 176 -9.58 34.42 16.93
C THR A 176 -10.34 33.22 16.32
N ILE A 177 -11.46 32.83 16.91
CA ILE A 177 -12.46 32.04 16.22
C ILE A 177 -13.28 32.99 15.36
N SER A 178 -13.08 32.95 14.05
CA SER A 178 -13.87 33.72 13.09
C SER A 178 -15.06 32.90 12.62
N GLY A 179 -16.25 33.27 13.02
CA GLY A 179 -17.50 32.68 12.52
C GLY A 179 -18.34 33.77 11.83
N ALA A 180 -18.48 33.65 10.50
CA ALA A 180 -19.30 34.64 9.76
C ALA A 180 -20.77 34.63 10.17
N HIS A 181 -21.26 33.52 10.75
CA HIS A 181 -22.64 33.38 11.23
C HIS A 181 -22.68 32.39 12.42
N HIS A 182 -22.20 32.82 13.60
CA HIS A 182 -22.47 32.07 14.82
C HIS A 182 -23.52 32.77 15.67
N THR A 183 -24.47 32.01 16.17
CA THR A 183 -25.50 32.49 17.08
C THR A 183 -25.28 31.94 18.47
N HIS A 184 -25.32 32.82 19.48
CA HIS A 184 -25.35 32.40 20.87
C HIS A 184 -26.82 32.19 21.28
N GLY A 185 -27.16 30.97 21.68
CA GLY A 185 -28.52 30.68 22.19
C GLY A 185 -28.80 31.45 23.48
N GLY A 186 -29.40 32.65 23.39
CA GLY A 186 -29.92 33.40 24.51
C GLY A 186 -28.93 34.18 25.40
N GLY A 187 -27.64 34.23 25.04
CA GLY A 187 -26.63 35.04 25.74
C GLY A 187 -26.37 36.39 25.07
N PRO A 188 -25.82 37.39 25.79
CA PRO A 188 -25.45 38.67 25.19
C PRO A 188 -24.33 38.44 24.15
N GLN A 189 -24.44 39.10 23.00
CA GLN A 189 -23.37 39.10 21.98
C GLN A 189 -22.09 39.67 22.59
N PRO A 190 -20.93 39.06 22.31
CA PRO A 190 -19.64 39.67 22.65
C PRO A 190 -19.51 41.01 21.93
N SER A 191 -19.16 42.05 22.69
CA SER A 191 -18.84 43.40 22.20
C SER A 191 -17.56 43.43 21.39
#